data_1ce46bc62ae0a54130327fc0f9913d02
#
_entry.id   1ce46bc62ae0a54130327fc0f9913d02
#
_cell.length_a   1.000
_cell.length_b   1.000
_cell.length_c   1.000
_cell.angle_alpha   90.00
_cell.angle_beta   90.00
_cell.angle_gamma   90.00
#
_symmetry.space_group_name_H-M   'P 1'
#
loop_
_entity.id
_entity.type
_entity.pdbx_description
1 polymer ?
#
loop_
_entity_poly.entity_id
_entity_poly.type
_entity_poly.pdbx_seq_one_letter_code
_entity_poly.pdbx_strand_id
1 'polypeptide(L)'
;MRMILITFTAITMCASGASAADAKAGQEVFAKSCKSCHGADGTPNPAIAKMMKVEMKNLGSADVQAQSDADLAKIITEGKDKMKPVKDLTDADEDNVIAFVRTLKK
;
A
#
# COMPACT_ATOMS: atom_id res chain seq x y z
N MET A 1 59.30 4.85 24.26
CA MET A 1 58.36 4.45 23.22
C MET A 1 56.98 4.33 23.86
N ARG A 2 56.15 5.31 23.61
CA ARG A 2 54.73 5.25 24.08
C ARG A 2 53.89 4.63 22.97
N MET A 3 53.42 3.43 23.20
CA MET A 3 52.44 2.81 22.35
C MET A 3 51.06 3.48 22.56
N ILE A 4 50.59 4.17 21.54
CA ILE A 4 49.24 4.73 21.53
C ILE A 4 48.30 3.61 21.05
N LEU A 5 47.52 3.06 21.98
CA LEU A 5 46.43 2.18 21.64
C LEU A 5 45.28 3.01 21.06
N ILE A 6 45.10 2.95 19.76
CA ILE A 6 43.94 3.53 19.12
C ILE A 6 42.82 2.50 19.27
N THR A 7 41.92 2.75 20.19
CA THR A 7 40.70 1.99 20.31
C THR A 7 39.74 2.41 19.19
N PHE A 8 39.58 1.55 18.19
CA PHE A 8 38.54 1.70 17.20
C PHE A 8 37.21 1.40 17.87
N THR A 9 36.45 2.45 18.15
CA THR A 9 35.06 2.30 18.56
C THR A 9 34.26 1.98 17.32
N ALA A 10 33.87 0.74 17.15
CA ALA A 10 32.94 0.34 16.11
C ALA A 10 31.58 0.97 16.42
N ILE A 11 31.22 1.98 15.65
CA ILE A 11 29.86 2.54 15.67
C ILE A 11 28.98 1.51 14.96
N THR A 12 28.31 0.68 15.75
CA THR A 12 27.24 -0.19 15.22
C THR A 12 26.08 0.73 14.82
N MET A 13 25.98 1.06 13.55
CA MET A 13 24.78 1.65 13.01
C MET A 13 23.68 0.60 13.12
N CYS A 14 22.83 0.72 14.13
CA CYS A 14 21.53 0.08 14.08
C CYS A 14 20.80 0.69 12.91
N ALA A 15 20.77 0.00 11.77
CA ALA A 15 19.77 0.24 10.76
C ALA A 15 18.42 -0.03 11.44
N SER A 16 17.73 1.02 11.86
CA SER A 16 16.31 0.92 12.15
C SER A 16 15.66 0.60 10.83
N GLY A 17 15.50 -0.71 10.54
CA GLY A 17 14.75 -1.15 9.41
C GLY A 17 13.32 -0.67 9.59
N ALA A 18 12.92 0.37 8.86
CA ALA A 18 11.52 0.51 8.54
C ALA A 18 11.13 -0.84 7.94
N SER A 19 10.26 -1.60 8.62
CA SER A 19 9.78 -2.86 8.09
C SER A 19 9.20 -2.56 6.73
N ALA A 20 9.80 -3.09 5.65
CA ALA A 20 9.27 -2.96 4.32
C ALA A 20 7.83 -3.46 4.34
N ALA A 21 6.92 -2.69 3.74
CA ALA A 21 5.53 -3.09 3.64
C ALA A 21 5.43 -4.46 2.97
N ASP A 22 4.58 -5.34 3.51
CA ASP A 22 4.43 -6.71 3.06
C ASP A 22 3.26 -6.80 2.07
N ALA A 23 3.59 -6.97 0.79
CA ALA A 23 2.60 -7.11 -0.28
C ALA A 23 1.72 -8.36 -0.11
N LYS A 24 2.25 -9.44 0.43
CA LYS A 24 1.48 -10.66 0.68
C LYS A 24 0.44 -10.46 1.79
N ALA A 25 0.83 -9.83 2.88
CA ALA A 25 -0.11 -9.43 3.93
C ALA A 25 -1.14 -8.43 3.40
N GLY A 26 -0.72 -7.53 2.52
CA GLY A 26 -1.60 -6.58 1.84
C GLY A 26 -2.62 -7.26 0.93
N GLN A 27 -2.26 -8.35 0.29
CA GLN A 27 -3.19 -9.14 -0.52
C GLN A 27 -4.34 -9.71 0.33
N GLU A 28 -4.05 -10.16 1.54
CA GLU A 28 -5.07 -10.65 2.46
C GLU A 28 -6.04 -9.55 2.89
N VAL A 29 -5.53 -8.37 3.21
CA VAL A 29 -6.34 -7.19 3.54
C VAL A 29 -7.17 -6.76 2.34
N PHE A 30 -6.57 -6.73 1.15
CA PHE A 30 -7.25 -6.40 -0.10
C PHE A 30 -8.41 -7.36 -0.38
N ALA A 31 -8.22 -8.65 -0.18
CA ALA A 31 -9.26 -9.65 -0.37
C ALA A 31 -10.46 -9.45 0.56
N LYS A 32 -10.24 -8.95 1.76
CA LYS A 32 -11.31 -8.68 2.73
C LYS A 32 -12.04 -7.38 2.46
N SER A 33 -11.31 -6.31 2.11
CA SER A 33 -11.85 -4.95 2.15
C SER A 33 -12.01 -4.28 0.78
N CYS A 34 -11.35 -4.77 -0.25
CA CYS A 34 -11.25 -4.08 -1.55
C CYS A 34 -11.74 -4.91 -2.73
N LYS A 35 -11.61 -6.22 -2.65
CA LYS A 35 -11.85 -7.16 -3.75
C LYS A 35 -13.25 -7.10 -4.33
N SER A 36 -14.26 -6.86 -3.51
CA SER A 36 -15.66 -6.86 -3.96
C SER A 36 -15.92 -5.82 -5.05
N CYS A 37 -15.24 -4.69 -5.01
CA CYS A 37 -15.36 -3.63 -6.00
C CYS A 37 -14.21 -3.63 -7.01
N HIS A 38 -12.98 -3.84 -6.52
CA HIS A 38 -11.77 -3.71 -7.35
C HIS A 38 -11.31 -5.03 -8.00
N GLY A 39 -11.98 -6.15 -7.72
CA GLY A 39 -11.56 -7.45 -8.23
C GLY A 39 -10.26 -7.94 -7.59
N ALA A 40 -9.96 -9.23 -7.74
CA ALA A 40 -8.78 -9.84 -7.11
C ALA A 40 -7.45 -9.32 -7.67
N ASP A 41 -7.44 -8.86 -8.91
CA ASP A 41 -6.26 -8.34 -9.63
C ASP A 41 -6.29 -6.84 -9.87
N GLY A 42 -7.22 -6.13 -9.22
CA GLY A 42 -7.41 -4.69 -9.41
C GLY A 42 -8.25 -4.31 -10.62
N THR A 43 -8.70 -5.27 -11.42
CA THR A 43 -9.64 -5.00 -12.51
C THR A 43 -11.03 -4.72 -11.92
N PRO A 44 -11.65 -3.57 -12.24
CA PRO A 44 -12.94 -3.22 -11.67
C PRO A 44 -14.01 -4.29 -11.90
N ASN A 45 -14.83 -4.50 -10.90
CA ASN A 45 -16.01 -5.34 -11.05
C ASN A 45 -17.05 -4.59 -11.89
N PRO A 46 -17.38 -5.05 -13.12
CA PRO A 46 -18.27 -4.31 -14.01
C PRO A 46 -19.69 -4.16 -13.45
N ALA A 47 -20.18 -5.16 -12.74
CA ALA A 47 -21.51 -5.12 -12.14
C ALA A 47 -21.61 -4.05 -11.05
N ILE A 48 -20.58 -3.93 -10.21
CA ILE A 48 -20.51 -2.90 -9.16
C ILE A 48 -20.36 -1.50 -9.76
N ALA A 49 -19.48 -1.34 -10.75
CA ALA A 49 -19.30 -0.05 -11.44
C ALA A 49 -20.60 0.43 -12.08
N LYS A 50 -21.33 -0.47 -12.74
CA LYS A 50 -22.62 -0.19 -13.35
C LYS A 50 -23.69 0.16 -12.30
N MET A 51 -23.77 -0.61 -11.24
CA MET A 51 -24.73 -0.39 -10.15
C MET A 51 -24.53 0.96 -9.49
N MET A 52 -23.28 1.35 -9.25
CA MET A 52 -22.92 2.62 -8.63
C MET A 52 -22.83 3.78 -9.62
N LYS A 53 -22.99 3.53 -10.90
CA LYS A 53 -22.90 4.52 -11.99
C LYS A 53 -21.57 5.30 -11.95
N VAL A 54 -20.48 4.57 -11.81
CA VAL A 54 -19.13 5.14 -11.78
C VAL A 54 -18.24 4.43 -12.80
N GLU A 55 -17.26 5.17 -13.29
CA GLU A 55 -16.14 4.62 -14.05
C GLU A 55 -15.01 4.33 -13.07
N MET A 56 -14.75 3.05 -12.86
CA MET A 56 -13.68 2.62 -11.97
C MET A 56 -12.41 2.37 -12.77
N LYS A 57 -11.29 2.90 -12.29
CA LYS A 57 -9.98 2.66 -12.90
C LYS A 57 -9.42 1.32 -12.47
N ASN A 58 -8.71 0.65 -13.38
CA ASN A 58 -7.90 -0.51 -13.03
C ASN A 58 -6.77 -0.07 -12.09
N LEU A 59 -6.61 -0.74 -10.95
CA LEU A 59 -5.58 -0.37 -9.98
C LEU A 59 -4.15 -0.54 -10.51
N GLY A 60 -3.96 -1.38 -11.53
CA GLY A 60 -2.66 -1.52 -12.21
C GLY A 60 -2.41 -0.45 -13.29
N SER A 61 -3.35 0.42 -13.56
CA SER A 61 -3.22 1.45 -14.60
C SER A 61 -2.15 2.49 -14.26
N ALA A 62 -1.61 3.14 -15.29
CA ALA A 62 -0.62 4.20 -15.13
C ALA A 62 -1.15 5.35 -14.27
N ASP A 63 -2.41 5.72 -14.41
CA ASP A 63 -3.04 6.80 -13.65
C ASP A 63 -3.03 6.53 -12.15
N VAL A 64 -3.36 5.30 -11.75
CA VAL A 64 -3.34 4.90 -10.33
C VAL A 64 -1.90 4.77 -9.83
N GLN A 65 -1.04 4.14 -10.60
CA GLN A 65 0.35 3.89 -10.21
C GLN A 65 1.19 5.17 -10.14
N ALA A 66 0.79 6.23 -10.83
CA ALA A 66 1.44 7.53 -10.77
C ALA A 66 1.13 8.29 -9.47
N GLN A 67 0.09 7.93 -8.74
CA GLN A 67 -0.24 8.54 -7.46
C GLN A 67 0.77 8.13 -6.38
N SER A 68 1.07 9.06 -5.47
CA SER A 68 1.95 8.76 -4.34
C SER A 68 1.30 7.78 -3.36
N ASP A 69 2.12 7.11 -2.56
CA ASP A 69 1.62 6.25 -1.50
C ASP A 69 0.77 7.03 -0.50
N ALA A 70 1.14 8.29 -0.20
CA ALA A 70 0.36 9.16 0.67
C ALA A 70 -1.02 9.47 0.08
N ASP A 71 -1.12 9.71 -1.23
CA ASP A 71 -2.40 9.95 -1.91
C ASP A 71 -3.28 8.70 -1.90
N LEU A 72 -2.69 7.53 -2.14
CA LEU A 72 -3.42 6.26 -2.07
C LEU A 72 -3.90 5.97 -0.64
N ALA A 73 -3.08 6.22 0.37
CA ALA A 73 -3.46 6.07 1.77
C ALA A 73 -4.62 7.00 2.14
N LYS A 74 -4.61 8.23 1.65
CA LYS A 74 -5.69 9.19 1.85
C LYS A 74 -7.01 8.71 1.25
N ILE A 75 -6.98 8.15 0.07
CA ILE A 75 -8.16 7.59 -0.59
C ILE A 75 -8.74 6.43 0.23
N ILE A 76 -7.89 5.57 0.77
CA ILE A 76 -8.31 4.46 1.62
C ILE A 76 -8.95 4.97 2.92
N THR A 77 -8.32 5.94 3.57
CA THR A 77 -8.71 6.47 4.87
C THR A 77 -9.95 7.36 4.80
N GLU A 78 -10.03 8.22 3.79
CA GLU A 78 -11.09 9.23 3.67
C GLU A 78 -12.15 8.87 2.63
N GLY A 79 -11.84 7.94 1.73
CA GLY A 79 -12.68 7.64 0.57
C GLY A 79 -12.51 8.66 -0.55
N LYS A 80 -13.11 8.38 -1.67
CA LYS A 80 -13.13 9.26 -2.84
C LYS A 80 -14.35 8.96 -3.70
N ASP A 81 -15.14 9.96 -4.02
CA ASP A 81 -16.36 9.82 -4.83
C ASP A 81 -17.30 8.74 -4.24
N LYS A 82 -17.55 7.67 -4.98
CA LYS A 82 -18.38 6.55 -4.52
C LYS A 82 -17.63 5.53 -3.66
N MET A 83 -16.33 5.62 -3.60
CA MET A 83 -15.53 4.78 -2.72
C MET A 83 -15.64 5.28 -1.28
N LYS A 84 -16.21 4.48 -0.42
CA LYS A 84 -16.33 4.79 1.01
C LYS A 84 -14.98 4.63 1.71
N PRO A 85 -14.75 5.39 2.81
CA PRO A 85 -13.59 5.13 3.66
C PRO A 85 -13.54 3.69 4.11
N VAL A 86 -12.36 3.09 4.05
CA VAL A 86 -12.14 1.74 4.59
C VAL A 86 -11.80 1.89 6.07
N LYS A 87 -12.60 1.29 6.92
CA LYS A 87 -12.44 1.34 8.38
C LYS A 87 -11.70 0.09 8.88
N ASP A 88 -11.25 0.16 10.13
CA ASP A 88 -10.62 -0.96 10.84
C ASP A 88 -9.29 -1.43 10.24
N LEU A 89 -8.59 -0.55 9.52
CA LEU A 89 -7.24 -0.79 9.06
C LEU A 89 -6.24 -0.04 9.93
N THR A 90 -5.18 -0.74 10.34
CA THR A 90 -4.01 -0.12 10.95
C THR A 90 -3.18 0.59 9.88
N ASP A 91 -2.27 1.48 10.30
CA ASP A 91 -1.32 2.10 9.36
C ASP A 91 -0.48 1.05 8.63
N ALA A 92 -0.10 -0.03 9.33
CA ALA A 92 0.61 -1.15 8.72
C ALA A 92 -0.24 -1.86 7.67
N ASP A 93 -1.54 -2.07 7.93
CA ASP A 93 -2.47 -2.66 6.95
C ASP A 93 -2.57 -1.80 5.70
N GLU A 94 -2.67 -0.49 5.85
CA GLU A 94 -2.71 0.44 4.70
C GLU A 94 -1.42 0.39 3.89
N ASP A 95 -0.27 0.42 4.54
CA ASP A 95 1.03 0.30 3.87
C ASP A 95 1.16 -1.02 3.12
N ASN A 96 0.72 -2.11 3.73
CA ASN A 96 0.74 -3.43 3.12
C ASN A 96 -0.19 -3.52 1.90
N VAL A 97 -1.40 -2.97 2.00
CA VAL A 97 -2.35 -2.91 0.88
C VAL A 97 -1.77 -2.10 -0.28
N ILE A 98 -1.16 -0.96 -0.01
CA ILE A 98 -0.52 -0.14 -1.03
C ILE A 98 0.61 -0.90 -1.70
N ALA A 99 1.44 -1.62 -0.93
CA ALA A 99 2.49 -2.48 -1.49
C ALA A 99 1.91 -3.55 -2.43
N PHE A 100 0.78 -4.15 -2.06
CA PHE A 100 0.08 -5.10 -2.92
C PHE A 100 -0.43 -4.42 -4.20
N VAL A 101 -1.06 -3.26 -4.11
CA VAL A 101 -1.54 -2.50 -5.27
C VAL A 101 -0.39 -2.19 -6.24
N ARG A 102 0.81 -1.90 -5.74
CA ARG A 102 1.99 -1.68 -6.58
C ARG A 102 2.39 -2.92 -7.36
N THR A 103 2.11 -4.12 -6.87
CA THR A 103 2.38 -5.37 -7.61
C THR A 103 1.42 -5.56 -8.79
N LEU A 104 0.30 -4.84 -8.83
CA LEU A 104 -0.70 -4.93 -9.89
C LEU A 104 -0.36 -4.08 -11.11
N LYS A 105 0.72 -3.34 -11.08
CA LYS A 105 1.19 -2.48 -12.17
C LYS A 105 1.25 -3.25 -13.48
N LYS A 106 0.64 -2.69 -14.50
CA LYS A 106 0.61 -3.25 -15.87
C LYS A 106 1.62 -2.58 -16.78
#